data_824a2bf5985d3b19e339c51408896cee
#
_entry.id   824a2bf5985d3b19e339c51408896cee
#
_cell.length_a   1.000
_cell.length_b   1.000
_cell.length_c   1.000
_cell.angle_alpha   90.00
_cell.angle_beta   90.00
_cell.angle_gamma   90.00
#
_symmetry.space_group_name_H-M   'P 1'
#
loop_
_entity.id
_entity.type
_entity.pdbx_description
1 polymer ?
#
loop_
_entity_poly.entity_id
_entity_poly.type
_entity_poly.pdbx_seq_one_letter_code
_entity_poly.pdbx_strand_id
1 'polypeptide(L)'
;MAITSHIPHIIAYNIVGTASELEDNLKEEVIKYSASGFRDFTRIASSDPTMWRDIILSNKKPILKMLEKFEKDLNGLKNAIVNDDKEKLFNIFDKTRDIRKRIIEEGQDVKEPNFGRKNQ
;
A
#
# COMPACT_ATOMS: atom_id res chain seq x y z
N MET A 1 8.57 -11.71 -4.53
CA MET A 1 8.88 -10.29 -4.83
C MET A 1 7.67 -9.52 -5.33
N ALA A 2 6.81 -10.14 -6.14
CA ALA A 2 5.65 -9.40 -6.67
C ALA A 2 4.79 -8.79 -5.56
N ILE A 3 4.35 -9.60 -4.60
CA ILE A 3 3.45 -9.11 -3.56
C ILE A 3 4.17 -8.36 -2.44
N THR A 4 5.42 -8.68 -2.16
CA THR A 4 6.13 -8.09 -1.02
C THR A 4 6.91 -6.83 -1.38
N SER A 5 7.20 -6.60 -2.64
CA SER A 5 7.97 -5.44 -3.08
C SER A 5 7.33 -4.72 -4.27
N HIS A 6 7.03 -5.44 -5.34
CA HIS A 6 6.59 -4.81 -6.58
C HIS A 6 5.19 -4.20 -6.48
N ILE A 7 4.23 -4.94 -5.91
CA ILE A 7 2.88 -4.42 -5.73
C ILE A 7 2.85 -3.21 -4.78
N PRO A 8 3.54 -3.24 -3.62
CA PRO A 8 3.58 -2.06 -2.77
C PRO A 8 4.08 -0.80 -3.48
N HIS A 9 5.08 -0.91 -4.35
CA HIS A 9 5.56 0.25 -5.11
C HIS A 9 4.51 0.74 -6.10
N ILE A 10 3.84 -0.17 -6.81
CA ILE A 10 2.76 0.19 -7.73
C ILE A 10 1.66 0.95 -6.98
N ILE A 11 1.24 0.44 -5.82
CA ILE A 11 0.19 1.06 -5.03
C ILE A 11 0.62 2.45 -4.56
N ALA A 12 1.86 2.58 -4.08
CA ALA A 12 2.36 3.86 -3.59
C ALA A 12 2.37 4.91 -4.70
N TYR A 13 2.89 4.58 -5.88
CA TYR A 13 2.85 5.50 -7.01
C TYR A 13 1.42 5.85 -7.39
N ASN A 14 0.55 4.85 -7.43
CA ASN A 14 -0.82 5.06 -7.88
C ASN A 14 -1.62 5.95 -6.91
N ILE A 15 -1.47 5.74 -5.61
CA ILE A 15 -2.23 6.54 -4.65
C ILE A 15 -1.78 7.99 -4.63
N VAL A 16 -0.49 8.24 -4.84
CA VAL A 16 0.00 9.62 -4.99
C VAL A 16 -0.61 10.26 -6.24
N GLY A 17 -0.65 9.51 -7.34
CA GLY A 17 -1.28 9.99 -8.57
C GLY A 17 -2.75 10.32 -8.37
N THR A 18 -3.48 9.43 -7.68
CA THR A 18 -4.90 9.67 -7.39
C THR A 18 -5.09 10.93 -6.56
N ALA A 19 -4.28 11.11 -5.53
CA ALA A 19 -4.36 12.30 -4.68
C ALA A 19 -4.06 13.59 -5.48
N SER A 20 -3.12 13.51 -6.42
CA SER A 20 -2.72 14.67 -7.21
C SER A 20 -3.77 15.08 -8.25
N GLU A 21 -4.74 14.23 -8.55
CA GLU A 21 -5.81 14.51 -9.50
C GLU A 21 -7.04 15.12 -8.85
N LEU A 22 -7.02 15.33 -7.53
CA LEU A 22 -8.10 16.02 -6.86
C LEU A 22 -8.18 17.48 -7.32
N GLU A 23 -9.35 18.10 -7.10
CA GLU A 23 -9.51 19.52 -7.41
C GLU A 23 -8.45 20.34 -6.70
N ASP A 24 -8.07 21.49 -7.29
CA ASP A 24 -6.93 22.27 -6.83
C ASP A 24 -6.97 22.56 -5.33
N ASN A 25 -8.11 22.99 -4.79
CA ASN A 25 -8.20 23.28 -3.36
C ASN A 25 -8.05 22.03 -2.50
N LEU A 26 -8.62 20.91 -2.93
CA LEU A 26 -8.48 19.64 -2.23
C LEU A 26 -7.05 19.11 -2.35
N LYS A 27 -6.44 19.29 -3.53
CA LYS A 27 -5.06 18.89 -3.73
C LYS A 27 -4.12 19.63 -2.78
N GLU A 28 -4.31 20.94 -2.63
CA GLU A 28 -3.51 21.73 -1.71
C GLU A 28 -3.68 21.26 -0.27
N GLU A 29 -4.90 20.92 0.12
CA GLU A 29 -5.16 20.39 1.45
C GLU A 29 -4.47 19.05 1.67
N VAL A 30 -4.50 18.16 0.67
CA VAL A 30 -3.81 16.87 0.76
C VAL A 30 -2.32 17.09 0.97
N ILE A 31 -1.72 17.97 0.18
CA ILE A 31 -0.28 18.25 0.26
C ILE A 31 0.05 18.92 1.60
N LYS A 32 -0.73 19.91 1.99
CA LYS A 32 -0.45 20.72 3.18
C LYS A 32 -0.70 19.96 4.48
N TYR A 33 -1.76 19.16 4.51
CA TYR A 33 -2.21 18.49 5.72
C TYR A 33 -2.04 16.98 5.69
N SER A 34 -1.18 16.47 4.80
CA SER A 34 -0.93 15.04 4.74
C SER A 34 -0.48 14.52 6.08
N ALA A 35 -1.23 13.57 6.61
CA ALA A 35 -0.90 12.92 7.86
C ALA A 35 0.31 12.02 7.70
N SER A 36 0.96 11.69 8.81
CA SER A 36 2.12 10.81 8.80
C SER A 36 1.83 9.48 8.12
N GLY A 37 0.61 8.95 8.28
CA GLY A 37 0.22 7.69 7.63
C GLY A 37 0.31 7.76 6.12
N PHE A 38 -0.16 8.84 5.51
CA PHE A 38 -0.07 9.00 4.06
C PHE A 38 1.40 9.14 3.62
N ARG A 39 2.17 9.94 4.34
CA ARG A 39 3.59 10.14 4.00
C ARG A 39 4.39 8.85 4.14
N ASP A 40 4.17 8.12 5.22
CA ASP A 40 4.87 6.86 5.45
C ASP A 40 4.50 5.83 4.38
N PHE A 41 3.21 5.71 4.09
CA PHE A 41 2.72 4.76 3.10
C PHE A 41 3.27 5.04 1.71
N THR A 42 3.37 6.32 1.34
CA THR A 42 3.77 6.71 -0.01
C THR A 42 5.27 7.02 -0.15
N ARG A 43 6.04 6.84 0.90
CA ARG A 43 7.46 7.15 0.89
C ARG A 43 8.21 6.50 -0.28
N ILE A 44 7.91 5.26 -0.57
CA ILE A 44 8.60 4.53 -1.62
C ILE A 44 8.25 5.02 -3.03
N ALA A 45 7.23 5.88 -3.16
CA ALA A 45 6.87 6.47 -4.46
C ALA A 45 7.90 7.50 -4.93
N SER A 46 8.89 7.85 -4.12
CA SER A 46 9.98 8.72 -4.55
C SER A 46 11.17 7.95 -5.14
N SER A 47 11.00 6.65 -5.37
CA SER A 47 12.05 5.82 -5.94
C SER A 47 12.27 6.11 -7.43
N ASP A 48 13.40 5.69 -7.95
CA ASP A 48 13.79 5.96 -9.33
C ASP A 48 12.79 5.36 -10.33
N PRO A 49 12.11 6.18 -11.13
CA PRO A 49 11.08 5.68 -12.04
C PRO A 49 11.62 4.79 -13.16
N THR A 50 12.83 5.04 -13.64
CA THR A 50 13.43 4.22 -14.70
C THR A 50 13.69 2.80 -14.20
N MET A 51 14.30 2.71 -13.04
CA MET A 51 14.59 1.41 -12.42
C MET A 51 13.29 0.64 -12.14
N TRP A 52 12.29 1.30 -11.57
CA TRP A 52 11.05 0.62 -11.21
C TRP A 52 10.22 0.24 -12.42
N ARG A 53 10.22 1.06 -13.48
CA ARG A 53 9.61 0.65 -14.75
C ARG A 53 10.19 -0.68 -15.22
N ASP A 54 11.49 -0.79 -15.20
CA ASP A 54 12.16 -1.98 -15.71
C ASP A 54 11.96 -3.19 -14.80
N ILE A 55 11.98 -2.98 -13.50
CA ILE A 55 11.69 -4.04 -12.52
C ILE A 55 10.29 -4.61 -12.74
N ILE A 56 9.29 -3.73 -12.86
CA ILE A 56 7.90 -4.14 -13.04
C ILE A 56 7.74 -4.95 -14.32
N LEU A 57 8.26 -4.43 -15.43
CA LEU A 57 8.11 -5.10 -16.71
C LEU A 57 8.87 -6.43 -16.79
N SER A 58 9.96 -6.57 -16.04
CA SER A 58 10.71 -7.82 -16.00
C SER A 58 10.02 -8.91 -15.17
N ASN A 59 9.00 -8.56 -14.39
CA ASN A 59 8.25 -9.50 -13.58
C ASN A 59 6.74 -9.42 -13.88
N LYS A 60 6.41 -9.18 -15.11
CA LYS A 60 5.06 -8.82 -15.55
C LYS A 60 3.98 -9.82 -15.16
N LYS A 61 4.18 -11.09 -15.49
CA LYS A 61 3.13 -12.10 -15.26
C LYS A 61 2.76 -12.29 -13.79
N PRO A 62 3.73 -12.51 -12.88
CA PRO A 62 3.41 -12.61 -11.46
C PRO A 62 2.77 -11.34 -10.92
N ILE A 63 3.23 -10.17 -11.37
CA ILE A 63 2.68 -8.89 -10.91
C ILE A 63 1.23 -8.75 -11.34
N LEU A 64 0.91 -9.04 -12.59
CA LEU A 64 -0.47 -8.93 -13.07
C LEU A 64 -1.40 -9.87 -12.31
N LYS A 65 -0.94 -11.09 -12.03
CA LYS A 65 -1.73 -12.04 -11.26
C LYS A 65 -2.02 -11.54 -9.85
N MET A 66 -1.01 -11.02 -9.19
CA MET A 66 -1.18 -10.48 -7.83
C MET A 66 -2.01 -9.21 -7.83
N LEU A 67 -1.86 -8.38 -8.85
CA LEU A 67 -2.64 -7.17 -8.98
C LEU A 67 -4.13 -7.47 -9.16
N GLU A 68 -4.48 -8.49 -9.94
CA GLU A 68 -5.87 -8.94 -10.06
C GLU A 68 -6.45 -9.36 -8.71
N LYS A 69 -5.68 -10.11 -7.94
CA LYS A 69 -6.11 -10.53 -6.61
C LYS A 69 -6.31 -9.32 -5.70
N PHE A 70 -5.37 -8.37 -5.74
CA PHE A 70 -5.47 -7.16 -4.94
C PHE A 70 -6.71 -6.34 -5.30
N GLU A 71 -6.99 -6.20 -6.59
CA GLU A 71 -8.16 -5.46 -7.06
C GLU A 71 -9.45 -6.12 -6.57
N LYS A 72 -9.51 -7.44 -6.60
CA LYS A 72 -10.66 -8.19 -6.12
C LYS A 72 -10.89 -7.96 -4.63
N ASP A 73 -9.81 -8.02 -3.85
CA ASP A 73 -9.89 -7.80 -2.41
C ASP A 73 -10.31 -6.36 -2.10
N LEU A 74 -9.79 -5.40 -2.84
CA LEU A 74 -10.15 -3.99 -2.67
C LEU A 74 -11.64 -3.76 -2.99
N ASN A 75 -12.15 -4.40 -4.03
CA ASN A 75 -13.56 -4.34 -4.37
C ASN A 75 -14.43 -4.92 -3.25
N GLY A 76 -13.97 -5.97 -2.59
CA GLY A 76 -14.68 -6.54 -1.44
C GLY A 76 -14.79 -5.53 -0.29
N LEU A 77 -13.71 -4.81 0.00
CA LEU A 77 -13.73 -3.75 1.00
C LEU A 77 -14.66 -2.61 0.58
N LYS A 78 -14.59 -2.22 -0.68
CA LYS A 78 -15.45 -1.16 -1.20
C LYS A 78 -16.92 -1.52 -1.04
N ASN A 79 -17.29 -2.75 -1.37
CA ASN A 79 -18.68 -3.21 -1.24
C ASN A 79 -19.13 -3.24 0.23
N ALA A 80 -18.25 -3.63 1.13
CA ALA A 80 -18.56 -3.61 2.56
C ALA A 80 -18.82 -2.19 3.03
N ILE A 81 -18.07 -1.21 2.53
CA ILE A 81 -18.27 0.20 2.86
C ILE A 81 -19.59 0.70 2.29
N VAL A 82 -19.88 0.39 1.03
CA VAL A 82 -21.14 0.79 0.39
C VAL A 82 -22.34 0.27 1.16
N ASN A 83 -22.25 -0.93 1.68
CA ASN A 83 -23.36 -1.61 2.38
C ASN A 83 -23.34 -1.38 3.90
N ASP A 84 -22.46 -0.53 4.40
CA ASP A 84 -22.33 -0.30 5.85
C ASP A 84 -22.15 -1.61 6.63
N ASP A 85 -21.39 -2.55 6.06
CA ASP A 85 -21.21 -3.87 6.64
C ASP A 85 -20.14 -3.82 7.73
N LYS A 86 -20.58 -3.42 8.92
CA LYS A 86 -19.68 -3.23 10.07
C LYS A 86 -18.97 -4.50 10.47
N GLU A 87 -19.70 -5.61 10.46
CA GLU A 87 -19.15 -6.89 10.87
C GLU A 87 -18.05 -7.36 9.92
N LYS A 88 -18.29 -7.25 8.62
CA LYS A 88 -17.30 -7.65 7.61
C LYS A 88 -16.04 -6.79 7.71
N LEU A 89 -16.22 -5.47 7.85
CA LEU A 89 -15.07 -4.57 8.00
C LEU A 89 -14.27 -4.88 9.26
N PHE A 90 -14.97 -5.08 10.38
CA PHE A 90 -14.30 -5.43 11.62
C PHE A 90 -13.50 -6.72 11.46
N ASN A 91 -14.11 -7.76 10.89
CA ASN A 91 -13.48 -9.06 10.77
C ASN A 91 -12.23 -9.00 9.87
N ILE A 92 -12.30 -8.27 8.76
CA ILE A 92 -11.15 -8.11 7.87
C ILE A 92 -10.02 -7.39 8.60
N PHE A 93 -10.31 -6.28 9.26
CA PHE A 93 -9.28 -5.49 9.94
C PHE A 93 -8.70 -6.23 11.14
N ASP A 94 -9.53 -6.93 11.89
CA ASP A 94 -9.07 -7.70 13.04
C ASP A 94 -8.13 -8.82 12.62
N LYS A 95 -8.49 -9.57 11.59
CA LYS A 95 -7.67 -10.64 11.06
C LYS A 95 -6.34 -10.13 10.51
N THR A 96 -6.38 -9.06 9.74
CA THR A 96 -5.17 -8.50 9.16
C THR A 96 -4.25 -7.90 10.21
N ARG A 97 -4.82 -7.29 11.25
CA ARG A 97 -4.04 -6.80 12.38
C ARG A 97 -3.26 -7.94 13.06
N ASP A 98 -3.92 -9.07 13.25
CA ASP A 98 -3.29 -10.22 13.89
C ASP A 98 -2.16 -10.79 13.03
N ILE A 99 -2.37 -10.82 11.71
CA ILE A 99 -1.32 -11.25 10.78
C ILE A 99 -0.12 -10.31 10.87
N ARG A 100 -0.36 -9.01 10.90
CA ARG A 100 0.71 -8.01 11.00
C ARG A 100 1.49 -8.16 12.30
N LYS A 101 0.81 -8.43 13.41
CA LYS A 101 1.46 -8.67 14.69
C LYS A 101 2.41 -9.86 14.62
N ARG A 102 1.99 -10.94 13.96
CA ARG A 102 2.84 -12.12 13.80
C ARG A 102 4.08 -11.83 12.97
N ILE A 103 3.94 -10.98 11.95
CA ILE A 103 5.10 -10.57 11.14
C ILE A 103 6.14 -9.88 12.02
N ILE A 104 5.72 -9.01 12.91
CA ILE A 104 6.61 -8.32 13.84
C ILE A 104 7.25 -9.31 14.82
N GLU A 105 6.45 -10.21 15.38
CA GLU A 105 6.92 -11.19 16.35
C GLU A 105 7.97 -12.13 15.77
N GLU A 106 7.86 -12.42 14.49
CA GLU A 106 8.82 -13.29 13.82
C GLU A 106 10.07 -12.55 13.36
N GLY A 107 10.19 -11.27 13.71
CA GLY A 107 11.39 -10.48 13.39
C GLY A 107 11.50 -10.06 11.95
N GLN A 108 10.40 -10.12 11.18
CA GLN A 108 10.41 -9.70 9.79
C GLN A 108 10.22 -8.20 9.64
N ASP A 109 10.01 -7.53 10.76
CA ASP A 109 9.89 -6.10 10.81
C ASP A 109 10.48 -5.63 12.13
N VAL A 110 10.66 -4.34 12.29
CA VAL A 110 11.17 -3.74 13.51
C VAL A 110 10.18 -2.70 14.01
N LYS A 111 10.24 -2.41 15.32
CA LYS A 111 9.36 -1.42 15.92
C LYS A 111 9.56 -0.05 15.30
N GLU A 112 10.80 0.28 14.98
CA GLU A 112 11.13 1.52 14.29
C GLU A 112 11.46 1.21 12.85
N PRO A 113 11.01 2.04 11.91
CA PRO A 113 11.32 1.80 10.51
C PRO A 113 12.82 1.85 10.28
N ASN A 114 13.37 0.84 9.62
CA ASN A 114 14.74 0.91 9.18
C ASN A 114 14.87 0.80 7.66
N PHE A 115 13.76 0.66 6.96
CA PHE A 115 13.65 0.79 5.51
C PHE A 115 14.67 -0.04 4.74
N GLY A 116 14.84 -1.29 5.13
CA GLY A 116 15.76 -2.18 4.46
C GLY A 116 17.17 -2.14 5.00
N ARG A 117 17.49 -1.23 5.91
CA ARG A 117 18.78 -1.27 6.59
C ARG A 117 18.78 -2.42 7.57
N LYS A 118 19.93 -2.97 7.80
CA LYS A 118 20.04 -4.02 8.80
C LYS A 118 19.80 -3.47 10.19
N ASN A 119 19.23 -4.29 11.05
CA ASN A 119 19.15 -3.93 12.45
C ASN A 119 20.55 -3.72 13.01
N GLN A 120 20.70 -2.64 13.66
CA GLN A 120 21.98 -2.27 14.26
C GLN A 120 22.02 -2.64 15.74
#